data_ccf48bb5c15178b03e4dca5309d44750
#
_entry.id   ccf48bb5c15178b03e4dca5309d44750
#
_cell.length_a   1.000
_cell.length_b   1.000
_cell.length_c   1.000
_cell.angle_alpha   90.00
_cell.angle_beta   90.00
_cell.angle_gamma   90.00
#
_symmetry.space_group_name_H-M   'P 1'
#
loop_
_entity.id
_entity.type
_entity.pdbx_description
1 polymer ?
#
loop_
_entity_poly.entity_id
_entity_poly.type
_entity_poly.pdbx_seq_one_letter_code
_entity_poly.pdbx_strand_id
1 'polypeptide(L)'
;LRTVDEENADRAIEKMIDYGYLDDEKYAKNLVKYLSETKRMSKNHIKQEMYKRGVPNDIIAYTLEDTEIDNVSAVVDLIFTKYRNKLDAQDGNKKVIAALMRKGFSYSDIREAFERIENEEYN
;
A
#
# COMPACT_ATOMS: atom_id res chain seq x y z
N LEU A 1 -11.51 -4.61 10.64
CA LEU A 1 -12.49 -3.53 10.67
C LEU A 1 -11.82 -2.17 10.64
N ARG A 2 -12.31 -1.30 9.80
CA ARG A 2 -11.78 0.06 9.67
C ARG A 2 -12.31 0.91 10.82
N THR A 3 -11.46 1.82 11.30
CA THR A 3 -11.87 2.77 12.32
C THR A 3 -12.73 3.89 11.71
N VAL A 4 -13.49 4.59 12.56
CA VAL A 4 -14.27 5.76 12.12
C VAL A 4 -13.35 6.83 11.54
N ASP A 5 -12.16 7.02 12.12
CA ASP A 5 -11.19 8.01 11.64
C ASP A 5 -10.67 7.66 10.25
N GLU A 6 -10.44 6.39 9.95
CA GLU A 6 -10.03 5.95 8.61
C GLU A 6 -11.12 6.21 7.57
N GLU A 7 -12.38 5.93 7.92
CA GLU A 7 -13.52 6.21 7.05
C GLU A 7 -13.69 7.70 6.79
N ASN A 8 -13.50 8.52 7.81
CA ASN A 8 -13.58 9.98 7.69
C ASN A 8 -12.47 10.51 6.79
N ALA A 9 -11.24 9.97 6.91
CA ALA A 9 -10.14 10.36 6.05
C ALA A 9 -10.43 10.03 4.59
N ASP A 10 -10.98 8.85 4.31
CA ASP A 10 -11.36 8.44 2.95
C ASP A 10 -12.41 9.38 2.36
N ARG A 11 -13.42 9.73 3.14
CA ARG A 11 -14.47 10.65 2.70
C ARG A 11 -13.92 12.05 2.41
N ALA A 12 -12.97 12.53 3.24
CA ALA A 12 -12.35 13.83 3.04
C ALA A 12 -11.59 13.86 1.72
N ILE A 13 -10.82 12.81 1.40
CA ILE A 13 -10.10 12.71 0.14
C ILE A 13 -11.07 12.68 -1.05
N GLU A 14 -12.12 11.87 -0.98
CA GLU A 14 -13.14 11.78 -2.02
C GLU A 14 -13.83 13.11 -2.26
N LYS A 15 -14.17 13.85 -1.21
CA LYS A 15 -14.76 15.18 -1.33
C LYS A 15 -13.84 16.16 -2.02
N MET A 16 -12.55 16.12 -1.71
CA MET A 16 -11.57 16.98 -2.37
C MET A 16 -11.51 16.73 -3.87
N ILE A 17 -11.65 15.48 -4.29
CA ILE A 17 -11.71 15.11 -5.71
C ILE A 17 -12.97 15.69 -6.34
N ASP A 18 -14.12 15.44 -5.71
CA ASP A 18 -15.43 15.82 -6.25
C ASP A 18 -15.55 17.34 -6.44
N TYR A 19 -14.96 18.11 -5.54
CA TYR A 19 -15.04 19.56 -5.60
C TYR A 19 -13.91 20.22 -6.40
N GLY A 20 -12.91 19.44 -6.86
CA GLY A 20 -11.82 19.98 -7.67
C GLY A 20 -10.98 21.02 -6.98
N TYR A 21 -10.85 20.99 -5.67
CA TYR A 21 -10.11 21.99 -4.90
C TYR A 21 -8.60 21.87 -4.96
N LEU A 22 -8.11 20.73 -5.41
CA LEU A 22 -6.67 20.48 -5.49
C LEU A 22 -6.23 20.49 -6.94
N ASP A 23 -5.06 21.10 -7.21
CA ASP A 23 -4.44 20.88 -8.50
C ASP A 23 -4.00 19.40 -8.59
N ASP A 24 -3.83 18.92 -9.81
CA ASP A 24 -3.62 17.50 -10.07
C ASP A 24 -2.33 16.99 -9.42
N GLU A 25 -1.27 17.78 -9.41
CA GLU A 25 0.01 17.38 -8.82
C GLU A 25 -0.06 17.27 -7.32
N LYS A 26 -0.62 18.27 -6.67
CA LYS A 26 -0.79 18.28 -5.22
C LYS A 26 -1.70 17.17 -4.77
N TYR A 27 -2.80 16.98 -5.47
CA TYR A 27 -3.74 15.91 -5.21
C TYR A 27 -3.06 14.55 -5.33
N ALA A 28 -2.29 14.32 -6.41
CA ALA A 28 -1.59 13.07 -6.64
C ALA A 28 -0.59 12.76 -5.54
N LYS A 29 0.18 13.75 -5.08
CA LYS A 29 1.15 13.57 -3.99
C LYS A 29 0.46 13.16 -2.69
N ASN A 30 -0.63 13.85 -2.34
CA ASN A 30 -1.40 13.54 -1.14
C ASN A 30 -2.03 12.16 -1.21
N LEU A 31 -2.54 11.79 -2.38
CA LEU A 31 -3.14 10.48 -2.61
C LEU A 31 -2.10 9.36 -2.47
N VAL A 32 -0.94 9.49 -3.10
CA VAL A 32 0.13 8.49 -2.99
C VAL A 32 0.56 8.32 -1.55
N LYS A 33 0.75 9.42 -0.83
CA LYS A 33 1.12 9.38 0.58
C LYS A 33 0.09 8.63 1.41
N TYR A 34 -1.18 8.93 1.20
CA TYR A 34 -2.27 8.25 1.90
C TYR A 34 -2.30 6.75 1.59
N LEU A 35 -2.26 6.39 0.30
CA LEU A 35 -2.34 5.00 -0.13
C LEU A 35 -1.14 4.17 0.32
N SER A 36 0.06 4.78 0.35
CA SER A 36 1.27 4.07 0.77
C SER A 36 1.41 3.98 2.28
N GLU A 37 1.20 5.07 3.00
CA GLU A 37 1.45 5.13 4.44
C GLU A 37 0.29 4.60 5.28
N THR A 38 -0.94 4.92 4.88
CA THR A 38 -2.13 4.53 5.65
C THR A 38 -2.71 3.21 5.17
N LYS A 39 -2.85 3.04 3.87
CA LYS A 39 -3.44 1.82 3.28
C LYS A 39 -2.44 0.71 3.04
N ARG A 40 -1.16 1.00 3.10
CA ARG A 40 -0.07 0.02 2.87
C ARG A 40 -0.22 -0.73 1.54
N MET A 41 -0.66 -0.03 0.52
CA MET A 41 -0.81 -0.59 -0.82
C MET A 41 0.55 -0.74 -1.50
N SER A 42 0.68 -1.76 -2.36
CA SER A 42 1.85 -1.89 -3.23
C SER A 42 1.90 -0.75 -4.24
N LYS A 43 3.08 -0.45 -4.75
CA LYS A 43 3.25 0.57 -5.79
C LYS A 43 2.36 0.28 -7.00
N ASN A 44 2.24 -0.99 -7.40
CA ASN A 44 1.39 -1.39 -8.52
C ASN A 44 -0.09 -1.08 -8.26
N HIS A 45 -0.58 -1.36 -7.06
CA HIS A 45 -1.97 -1.07 -6.71
C HIS A 45 -2.22 0.43 -6.57
N ILE A 46 -1.24 1.17 -6.04
CA ILE A 46 -1.34 2.64 -5.97
C ILE A 46 -1.50 3.22 -7.37
N LYS A 47 -0.70 2.76 -8.32
CA LYS A 47 -0.79 3.19 -9.72
C LYS A 47 -2.18 2.94 -10.30
N GLN A 48 -2.72 1.74 -10.08
CA GLN A 48 -4.05 1.38 -10.56
C GLN A 48 -5.14 2.23 -9.91
N GLU A 49 -5.02 2.48 -8.62
CA GLU A 49 -5.99 3.31 -7.90
C GLU A 49 -5.98 4.75 -8.37
N MET A 50 -4.80 5.31 -8.60
CA MET A 50 -4.68 6.66 -9.16
C MET A 50 -5.33 6.75 -10.54
N TYR A 51 -5.10 5.75 -11.37
CA TYR A 51 -5.72 5.67 -12.70
C TYR A 51 -7.24 5.63 -12.60
N LYS A 52 -7.78 4.80 -11.70
CA LYS A 52 -9.22 4.69 -11.48
C LYS A 52 -9.84 6.00 -11.02
N ARG A 53 -9.10 6.80 -10.26
CA ARG A 53 -9.57 8.09 -9.75
C ARG A 53 -9.40 9.22 -10.76
N GLY A 54 -8.94 8.90 -11.97
CA GLY A 54 -8.84 9.87 -13.06
C GLY A 54 -7.61 10.76 -13.03
N VAL A 55 -6.57 10.38 -12.29
CA VAL A 55 -5.30 11.12 -12.32
C VAL A 55 -4.65 10.91 -13.69
N PRO A 56 -4.22 11.98 -14.38
CA PRO A 56 -3.56 11.84 -15.68
C PRO A 56 -2.30 10.96 -15.61
N ASN A 57 -2.07 10.18 -16.67
CA ASN A 57 -0.97 9.21 -16.71
C ASN A 57 0.42 9.83 -16.49
N ASP A 58 0.66 11.01 -17.04
CA ASP A 58 1.93 11.72 -16.87
C ASP A 58 2.15 12.14 -15.41
N ILE A 59 1.09 12.55 -14.73
CA ILE A 59 1.14 12.92 -13.31
C ILE A 59 1.35 11.68 -12.45
N ILE A 60 0.69 10.57 -12.78
CA ILE A 60 0.90 9.29 -12.08
C ILE A 60 2.37 8.90 -12.17
N ALA A 61 2.93 8.87 -13.38
CA ALA A 61 4.32 8.48 -13.59
C ALA A 61 5.29 9.37 -12.82
N TYR A 62 5.12 10.68 -12.93
CA TYR A 62 5.95 11.66 -12.24
C TYR A 62 5.87 11.50 -10.71
N THR A 63 4.65 11.38 -10.19
CA THR A 63 4.44 11.31 -8.75
C THR A 63 5.02 10.03 -8.16
N LEU A 64 4.85 8.88 -8.84
CA LEU A 64 5.39 7.61 -8.39
C LEU A 64 6.91 7.57 -8.46
N GLU A 65 7.49 8.24 -9.45
CA GLU A 65 8.95 8.34 -9.58
C GLU A 65 9.54 9.23 -8.49
N ASP A 66 8.86 10.33 -8.16
CA ASP A 66 9.30 11.29 -7.16
C ASP A 66 9.04 10.84 -5.71
N THR A 67 8.15 9.88 -5.52
CA THR A 67 7.80 9.38 -4.18
C THR A 67 8.45 8.03 -3.92
N GLU A 68 9.22 7.95 -2.85
CA GLU A 68 9.81 6.68 -2.43
C GLU A 68 8.74 5.84 -1.73
N ILE A 69 8.40 4.70 -2.35
CA ILE A 69 7.43 3.75 -1.80
C ILE A 69 8.19 2.50 -1.38
N ASP A 70 8.20 2.22 -0.08
CA ASP A 70 8.89 1.06 0.47
C ASP A 70 7.93 -0.13 0.56
N ASN A 71 7.90 -0.92 -0.53
CA ASN A 71 7.05 -2.12 -0.60
C ASN A 71 7.43 -3.16 0.45
N VAL A 72 8.72 -3.29 0.77
CA VAL A 72 9.19 -4.27 1.75
C VAL A 72 8.65 -3.94 3.14
N SER A 73 8.75 -2.68 3.56
CA SER A 73 8.19 -2.24 4.84
C SER A 73 6.68 -2.39 4.89
N ALA A 74 5.98 -2.14 3.78
CA ALA A 74 4.54 -2.36 3.71
C ALA A 74 4.19 -3.84 3.92
N VAL A 75 4.94 -4.75 3.32
CA VAL A 75 4.75 -6.19 3.52
C VAL A 75 5.01 -6.59 4.97
N VAL A 76 6.09 -6.09 5.58
CA VAL A 76 6.40 -6.36 6.99
C VAL A 76 5.22 -5.95 7.88
N ASP A 77 4.72 -4.73 7.69
CA ASP A 77 3.58 -4.23 8.46
C ASP A 77 2.33 -5.08 8.25
N LEU A 78 2.05 -5.49 7.02
CA LEU A 78 0.89 -6.34 6.71
C LEU A 78 1.00 -7.72 7.38
N ILE A 79 2.20 -8.30 7.39
CA ILE A 79 2.42 -9.58 8.05
C ILE A 79 2.11 -9.47 9.55
N PHE A 80 2.63 -8.44 10.21
CA PHE A 80 2.41 -8.26 11.65
C PHE A 80 0.97 -7.91 11.99
N THR A 81 0.29 -7.12 11.16
CA THR A 81 -1.06 -6.63 11.48
C THR A 81 -2.16 -7.54 10.97
N LYS A 82 -1.97 -8.22 9.84
CA LYS A 82 -3.06 -8.94 9.19
C LYS A 82 -2.83 -10.45 9.08
N TYR A 83 -1.59 -10.87 8.84
CA TYR A 83 -1.31 -12.26 8.48
C TYR A 83 -0.62 -13.09 9.56
N ARG A 84 -0.26 -12.49 10.68
CA ARG A 84 0.52 -13.17 11.73
C ARG A 84 -0.12 -14.50 12.18
N ASN A 85 -1.41 -14.49 12.43
CA ASN A 85 -2.14 -15.68 12.88
C ASN A 85 -2.22 -16.75 11.78
N LYS A 86 -2.17 -16.36 10.54
CA LYS A 86 -2.27 -17.28 9.40
C LYS A 86 -0.96 -18.03 9.14
N LEU A 87 0.16 -17.48 9.59
CA LEU A 87 1.47 -18.12 9.41
C LEU A 87 1.61 -19.41 10.20
N ASP A 88 0.89 -19.54 11.30
CA ASP A 88 0.92 -20.72 12.16
C ASP A 88 0.08 -21.88 11.61
N ALA A 89 -0.76 -21.61 10.62
CA ALA A 89 -1.59 -22.65 10.00
C ALA A 89 -0.78 -23.47 9.00
N GLN A 90 -1.30 -24.65 8.66
CA GLN A 90 -0.68 -25.51 7.63
C GLN A 90 -0.60 -24.76 6.30
N ASP A 91 0.58 -24.76 5.68
CA ASP A 91 0.87 -24.01 4.46
C ASP A 91 0.65 -22.51 4.60
N GLY A 92 0.74 -21.98 5.82
CA GLY A 92 0.51 -20.57 6.10
C GLY A 92 1.39 -19.64 5.29
N ASN A 93 2.68 -19.96 5.16
CA ASN A 93 3.61 -19.15 4.37
C ASN A 93 3.17 -19.04 2.92
N LYS A 94 2.79 -20.15 2.30
CA LYS A 94 2.35 -20.17 0.90
C LYS A 94 1.08 -19.33 0.71
N LYS A 95 0.13 -19.46 1.64
CA LYS A 95 -1.13 -18.72 1.58
C LYS A 95 -0.91 -17.22 1.74
N VAL A 96 -0.04 -16.82 2.66
CA VAL A 96 0.30 -15.41 2.89
C VAL A 96 1.03 -14.84 1.67
N ILE A 97 2.00 -15.55 1.13
CA ILE A 97 2.71 -15.12 -0.08
C ILE A 97 1.73 -14.92 -1.24
N ALA A 98 0.82 -15.88 -1.46
CA ALA A 98 -0.18 -15.76 -2.51
C ALA A 98 -1.09 -14.55 -2.32
N ALA A 99 -1.53 -14.30 -1.08
CA ALA A 99 -2.36 -13.14 -0.76
C ALA A 99 -1.63 -11.82 -1.03
N LEU A 100 -0.36 -11.72 -0.65
CA LEU A 100 0.46 -10.53 -0.88
C LEU A 100 0.73 -10.31 -2.37
N MET A 101 0.94 -11.37 -3.13
CA MET A 101 1.10 -11.26 -4.59
C MET A 101 -0.19 -10.75 -5.26
N ARG A 102 -1.36 -11.18 -4.78
CA ARG A 102 -2.64 -10.66 -5.26
C ARG A 102 -2.82 -9.18 -4.96
N LYS A 103 -2.17 -8.69 -3.91
CA LYS A 103 -2.14 -7.25 -3.57
C LYS A 103 -1.12 -6.46 -4.41
N GLY A 104 -0.43 -7.12 -5.33
CA GLY A 104 0.50 -6.47 -6.24
C GLY A 104 1.94 -6.39 -5.76
N PHE A 105 2.29 -7.04 -4.65
CA PHE A 105 3.68 -7.11 -4.19
C PHE A 105 4.46 -8.16 -4.98
N SER A 106 5.72 -7.87 -5.29
CA SER A 106 6.57 -8.83 -5.98
C SER A 106 7.05 -9.92 -5.02
N TYR A 107 7.35 -11.10 -5.56
CA TYR A 107 7.92 -12.18 -4.76
C TYR A 107 9.23 -11.75 -4.09
N SER A 108 10.06 -11.00 -4.81
CA SER A 108 11.34 -10.49 -4.30
C SER A 108 11.14 -9.62 -3.05
N ASP A 109 10.18 -8.70 -3.09
CA ASP A 109 9.87 -7.83 -1.95
C ASP A 109 9.30 -8.61 -0.77
N ILE A 110 8.46 -9.60 -1.07
CA ILE A 110 7.87 -10.47 -0.04
C ILE A 110 8.97 -11.28 0.64
N ARG A 111 9.87 -11.86 -0.12
CA ARG A 111 10.98 -12.65 0.41
C ARG A 111 11.91 -11.81 1.27
N GLU A 112 12.23 -10.61 0.81
CA GLU A 112 13.07 -9.67 1.58
C GLU A 112 12.39 -9.30 2.90
N ALA A 113 11.06 -9.11 2.90
CA ALA A 113 10.31 -8.83 4.12
C ALA A 113 10.40 -9.98 5.12
N PHE A 114 10.23 -11.23 4.66
CA PHE A 114 10.39 -12.41 5.53
C PHE A 114 11.80 -12.52 6.10
N GLU A 115 12.82 -12.27 5.29
CA GLU A 115 14.21 -12.28 5.73
C GLU A 115 14.46 -11.21 6.80
N ARG A 116 13.91 -10.02 6.62
CA ARG A 116 14.04 -8.92 7.58
C ARG A 116 13.40 -9.28 8.92
N ILE A 117 12.22 -9.89 8.89
CA ILE A 117 11.53 -10.34 10.11
C ILE A 117 12.35 -11.40 10.84
N GLU A 118 12.88 -12.38 10.13
CA GLU A 118 13.72 -13.43 10.74
C GLU A 118 14.97 -12.84 11.39
N ASN A 119 15.63 -11.91 10.72
CA ASN A 119 16.83 -11.29 11.25
C ASN A 119 16.57 -10.46 12.50
N GLU A 120 15.44 -9.77 12.56
CA GLU A 120 15.06 -8.99 13.73
C GLU A 120 14.68 -9.88 14.92
N GLU A 121 14.05 -11.03 14.68
CA GLU A 121 13.68 -11.97 15.73
C GLU A 121 14.91 -12.62 16.39
N TYR A 122 16.03 -12.73 15.68
CA TYR A 122 17.26 -13.34 16.19
C TYR A 122 18.25 -12.32 16.79
N ASN A 123 17.99 -11.05 16.60
CA ASN A 123 18.78 -9.97 17.17
C ASN A 123 18.01 -9.26 18.28
#